data_5b25829a3f14f47bb4a2a720ac78f6e6
#
_entry.id   5b25829a3f14f47bb4a2a720ac78f6e6
#
_cell.length_a   1.000
_cell.length_b   1.000
_cell.length_c   1.000
_cell.angle_alpha   90.00
_cell.angle_beta   90.00
_cell.angle_gamma   90.00
#
_symmetry.space_group_name_H-M   'P 1'
#
loop_
_entity.id
_entity.type
_entity.pdbx_description
1 polymer ?
#
loop_
_entity_poly.entity_id
_entity_poly.type
_entity_poly.pdbx_seq_one_letter_code
_entity_poly.pdbx_strand_id
1 'polypeptide(L)'
;MSDEAVAAIRAGKAVILPTDTVYGLCADGYREAPALRLFQLKGRPESMPIALLAADVDVILDAVPELRGRAGVLARALLPGPYTLVLPNPSRRFRWLCGTTPEKIGVRVPELPPVARALLDRVGALAATSANLHGAPDPASLEDVPAELKEGAGAIVDAGPLPGTPSTVVDLTGAEPVVLREGAVPAAEALARARGALGR
;
A
#
# COMPACT_ATOMS: atom_id res chain seq x y z
N MET A 1 15.39 7.94 13.85
CA MET A 1 14.05 7.43 13.41
C MET A 1 14.07 6.89 11.98
N SER A 2 14.41 7.67 10.93
CA SER A 2 14.44 7.12 9.57
C SER A 2 15.53 6.05 9.37
N ASP A 3 16.71 6.21 9.94
CA ASP A 3 17.80 5.22 9.83
C ASP A 3 17.47 3.91 10.55
N GLU A 4 16.85 3.97 11.71
CA GLU A 4 16.38 2.81 12.45
C GLU A 4 15.31 2.03 11.68
N ALA A 5 14.31 2.74 11.09
CA ALA A 5 13.29 2.12 10.29
C ALA A 5 13.84 1.49 8.99
N VAL A 6 14.79 2.15 8.32
CA VAL A 6 15.50 1.58 7.16
C VAL A 6 16.28 0.32 7.57
N ALA A 7 16.98 0.36 8.71
CA ALA A 7 17.71 -0.81 9.21
C ALA A 7 16.76 -1.97 9.54
N ALA A 8 15.61 -1.67 10.18
CA ALA A 8 14.58 -2.66 10.50
C ALA A 8 14.02 -3.33 9.22
N ILE A 9 13.67 -2.55 8.19
CA ILE A 9 13.17 -3.08 6.91
C ILE A 9 14.22 -3.98 6.25
N ARG A 10 15.47 -3.52 6.17
CA ARG A 10 16.57 -4.31 5.59
C ARG A 10 16.83 -5.61 6.36
N ALA A 11 16.64 -5.60 7.68
CA ALA A 11 16.67 -6.78 8.53
C ALA A 11 15.45 -7.69 8.41
N GLY A 12 14.46 -7.35 7.56
CA GLY A 12 13.23 -8.12 7.35
C GLY A 12 12.19 -7.96 8.45
N LYS A 13 12.31 -6.94 9.29
CA LYS A 13 11.33 -6.62 10.34
C LYS A 13 10.19 -5.78 9.77
N ALA A 14 9.02 -5.89 10.39
CA ALA A 14 7.91 -4.98 10.14
C ALA A 14 8.20 -3.60 10.74
N VAL A 15 7.64 -2.56 10.13
CA VAL A 15 7.67 -1.18 10.64
C VAL A 15 6.28 -0.57 10.58
N ILE A 16 6.00 0.39 11.45
CA ILE A 16 4.76 1.18 11.42
C ILE A 16 5.10 2.56 10.86
N LEU A 17 4.38 2.96 9.79
CA LEU A 17 4.61 4.20 9.04
C LEU A 17 3.31 5.00 8.87
N PRO A 18 3.38 6.35 8.95
CA PRO A 18 2.26 7.20 8.56
C PRO A 18 2.08 7.22 7.03
N THR A 19 0.83 7.27 6.58
CA THR A 19 0.47 7.52 5.18
C THR A 19 -0.43 8.76 5.06
N ASP A 20 -0.98 9.00 3.88
CA ASP A 20 -1.98 10.04 3.62
C ASP A 20 -3.38 9.71 4.15
N THR A 21 -3.59 8.53 4.69
CA THR A 21 -4.88 8.01 5.12
C THR A 21 -4.87 7.55 6.58
N VAL A 22 -4.11 6.49 6.86
CA VAL A 22 -4.04 5.80 8.16
C VAL A 22 -2.60 5.33 8.41
N TYR A 23 -2.27 4.94 9.63
CA TYR A 23 -1.00 4.27 9.90
C TYR A 23 -0.95 2.91 9.23
N GLY A 24 0.16 2.63 8.54
CA GLY A 24 0.43 1.39 7.82
C GLY A 24 1.41 0.48 8.56
N LEU A 25 1.14 -0.83 8.58
CA LEU A 25 2.08 -1.88 8.93
C LEU A 25 2.77 -2.33 7.65
N CYS A 26 4.09 -2.13 7.57
CA CYS A 26 4.87 -2.28 6.36
C CYS A 26 6.08 -3.19 6.58
N ALA A 27 6.55 -3.85 5.51
CA ALA A 27 7.80 -4.62 5.49
C ALA A 27 8.41 -4.57 4.09
N ASP A 28 9.61 -5.13 3.91
CA ASP A 28 10.25 -5.25 2.61
C ASP A 28 9.32 -5.97 1.60
N GLY A 29 8.90 -5.26 0.55
CA GLY A 29 7.99 -5.78 -0.47
C GLY A 29 8.66 -6.76 -1.44
N TYR A 30 9.99 -6.68 -1.60
CA TYR A 30 10.75 -7.51 -2.54
C TYR A 30 11.02 -8.92 -2.03
N ARG A 31 10.80 -9.18 -0.75
CA ARG A 31 11.03 -10.48 -0.12
C ARG A 31 9.74 -11.06 0.47
N GLU A 32 9.49 -12.34 0.18
CA GLU A 32 8.29 -13.05 0.62
C GLU A 32 8.20 -13.14 2.17
N ALA A 33 9.25 -13.59 2.83
CA ALA A 33 9.20 -13.83 4.28
C ALA A 33 8.88 -12.58 5.13
N PRO A 34 9.47 -11.38 4.88
CA PRO A 34 9.04 -10.16 5.55
C PRO A 34 7.57 -9.78 5.29
N ALA A 35 7.09 -9.97 4.04
CA ALA A 35 5.71 -9.69 3.71
C ALA A 35 4.72 -10.64 4.43
N LEU A 36 5.03 -11.93 4.49
CA LEU A 36 4.21 -12.93 5.21
C LEU A 36 4.14 -12.65 6.70
N ARG A 37 5.19 -12.06 7.30
CA ARG A 37 5.16 -11.66 8.70
C ARG A 37 4.08 -10.62 9.01
N LEU A 38 3.71 -9.75 8.04
CA LEU A 38 2.61 -8.80 8.24
C LEU A 38 1.28 -9.51 8.47
N PHE A 39 1.01 -10.59 7.75
CA PHE A 39 -0.20 -11.40 7.94
C PHE A 39 -0.22 -12.04 9.32
N GLN A 40 0.90 -12.59 9.78
CA GLN A 40 1.04 -13.21 11.11
C GLN A 40 0.79 -12.18 12.22
N LEU A 41 1.47 -11.03 12.17
CA LEU A 41 1.32 -9.97 13.17
C LEU A 41 -0.11 -9.45 13.24
N LYS A 42 -0.78 -9.32 12.09
CA LYS A 42 -2.13 -8.77 11.98
C LYS A 42 -3.24 -9.80 12.27
N GLY A 43 -2.91 -11.09 12.34
CA GLY A 43 -3.92 -12.17 12.34
C GLY A 43 -4.77 -12.22 11.07
N ARG A 44 -4.17 -11.81 9.90
CA ARG A 44 -4.85 -11.72 8.62
C ARG A 44 -4.59 -12.99 7.79
N PRO A 45 -5.61 -13.58 7.16
CA PRO A 45 -5.40 -14.69 6.23
C PRO A 45 -4.52 -14.28 5.04
N GLU A 46 -3.54 -15.10 4.67
CA GLU A 46 -2.69 -14.89 3.49
C GLU A 46 -3.47 -14.92 2.16
N SER A 47 -4.67 -15.48 2.17
CA SER A 47 -5.60 -15.46 1.03
C SER A 47 -6.14 -14.06 0.69
N MET A 48 -6.01 -13.09 1.59
CA MET A 48 -6.43 -11.71 1.38
C MET A 48 -5.25 -10.86 0.89
N PRO A 49 -5.39 -10.10 -0.22
CA PRO A 49 -4.28 -9.30 -0.74
C PRO A 49 -3.89 -8.14 0.17
N ILE A 50 -2.62 -7.73 0.07
CA ILE A 50 -2.08 -6.48 0.62
C ILE A 50 -1.42 -5.69 -0.51
N ALA A 51 -1.12 -4.40 -0.29
CA ALA A 51 -0.61 -3.54 -1.35
C ALA A 51 0.92 -3.52 -1.42
N LEU A 52 1.45 -3.32 -2.63
CA LEU A 52 2.81 -2.82 -2.86
C LEU A 52 2.78 -1.29 -2.80
N LEU A 53 3.49 -0.69 -1.86
CA LEU A 53 3.52 0.75 -1.59
C LEU A 53 4.90 1.31 -1.95
N ALA A 54 4.93 2.41 -2.70
CA ALA A 54 6.17 3.07 -3.12
C ALA A 54 6.08 4.59 -2.96
N ALA A 55 7.23 5.27 -3.06
CA ALA A 55 7.32 6.72 -2.98
C ALA A 55 6.80 7.42 -4.26
N ASP A 56 6.87 6.77 -5.40
CA ASP A 56 6.34 7.26 -6.68
C ASP A 56 5.93 6.11 -7.63
N VAL A 57 5.25 6.51 -8.72
CA VAL A 57 4.74 5.55 -9.71
C VAL A 57 5.86 4.87 -10.49
N ASP A 58 6.99 5.54 -10.71
CA ASP A 58 8.09 4.95 -11.47
C ASP A 58 8.71 3.77 -10.75
N VAL A 59 8.83 3.82 -9.42
CA VAL A 59 9.25 2.67 -8.60
C VAL A 59 8.31 1.47 -8.79
N ILE A 60 6.99 1.70 -8.86
CA ILE A 60 6.00 0.63 -9.14
C ILE A 60 6.21 0.08 -10.56
N LEU A 61 6.38 0.95 -11.56
CA LEU A 61 6.56 0.54 -12.96
C LEU A 61 7.90 -0.16 -13.23
N ASP A 62 8.92 0.12 -12.43
CA ASP A 62 10.20 -0.59 -12.48
C ASP A 62 10.10 -1.96 -11.80
N ALA A 63 9.36 -2.04 -10.70
CA ALA A 63 9.10 -3.31 -10.00
C ALA A 63 8.17 -4.25 -10.80
N VAL A 64 7.20 -3.69 -11.55
CA VAL A 64 6.24 -4.43 -12.39
C VAL A 64 6.20 -3.80 -13.79
N PRO A 65 7.20 -4.04 -14.65
CA PRO A 65 7.33 -3.38 -15.96
C PRO A 65 6.14 -3.62 -16.91
N GLU A 66 5.40 -4.69 -16.71
CA GLU A 66 4.20 -5.05 -17.47
C GLU A 66 3.07 -4.01 -17.32
N LEU A 67 3.15 -3.17 -16.28
CA LEU A 67 2.18 -2.08 -16.04
C LEU A 67 2.40 -0.84 -16.93
N ARG A 68 3.46 -0.78 -17.76
CA ARG A 68 3.80 0.41 -18.61
C ARG A 68 2.79 0.60 -19.74
N GLY A 69 1.78 0.09 -19.95
CA GLY A 69 0.72 0.39 -20.94
C GLY A 69 -0.42 1.21 -20.33
N ARG A 70 -1.65 0.79 -20.63
CA ARG A 70 -2.89 1.36 -20.11
C ARG A 70 -2.88 1.47 -18.57
N ALA A 71 -2.39 0.44 -17.89
CA ALA A 71 -2.32 0.42 -16.42
C ALA A 71 -1.41 1.55 -15.88
N GLY A 72 -0.27 1.81 -16.54
CA GLY A 72 0.62 2.92 -16.18
C GLY A 72 0.01 4.30 -16.41
N VAL A 73 -0.76 4.48 -17.47
CA VAL A 73 -1.49 5.74 -17.72
C VAL A 73 -2.49 5.99 -16.57
N LEU A 74 -3.27 4.98 -16.20
CA LEU A 74 -4.23 5.06 -15.10
C LEU A 74 -3.54 5.29 -13.75
N ALA A 75 -2.43 4.59 -13.49
CA ALA A 75 -1.64 4.78 -12.28
C ALA A 75 -1.15 6.22 -12.16
N ARG A 76 -0.57 6.80 -13.22
CA ARG A 76 -0.10 8.19 -13.22
C ARG A 76 -1.22 9.24 -13.10
N ALA A 77 -2.43 8.92 -13.50
CA ALA A 77 -3.58 9.82 -13.39
C ALA A 77 -4.20 9.86 -11.98
N LEU A 78 -4.06 8.76 -11.23
CA LEU A 78 -4.67 8.60 -9.92
C LEU A 78 -3.67 8.71 -8.76
N LEU A 79 -2.37 8.47 -9.01
CA LEU A 79 -1.30 8.47 -8.03
C LEU A 79 -0.29 9.60 -8.29
N PRO A 80 0.30 10.23 -7.27
CA PRO A 80 0.08 9.93 -5.85
C PRO A 80 -1.31 10.35 -5.35
N GLY A 81 -1.76 9.73 -4.26
CA GLY A 81 -3.04 10.06 -3.63
C GLY A 81 -3.62 8.91 -2.81
N PRO A 82 -4.79 9.12 -2.18
CA PRO A 82 -5.39 8.21 -1.22
C PRO A 82 -6.12 7.04 -1.91
N TYR A 83 -5.46 6.41 -2.87
CA TYR A 83 -5.96 5.27 -3.63
C TYR A 83 -5.16 4.00 -3.36
N THR A 84 -5.83 2.86 -3.52
CA THR A 84 -5.21 1.57 -3.80
C THR A 84 -5.72 1.10 -5.16
N LEU A 85 -4.82 0.96 -6.12
CA LEU A 85 -5.16 0.52 -7.48
C LEU A 85 -4.90 -0.97 -7.59
N VAL A 86 -5.90 -1.73 -8.02
CA VAL A 86 -5.73 -3.14 -8.40
C VAL A 86 -5.44 -3.18 -9.90
N LEU A 87 -4.26 -3.63 -10.26
CA LEU A 87 -3.73 -3.62 -11.62
C LEU A 87 -3.46 -5.06 -12.10
N PRO A 88 -3.42 -5.29 -13.44
CA PRO A 88 -3.05 -6.59 -13.99
C PRO A 88 -1.63 -6.99 -13.59
N ASN A 89 -1.42 -8.27 -13.26
CA ASN A 89 -0.12 -8.84 -12.89
C ASN A 89 0.15 -10.13 -13.70
N PRO A 90 0.28 -10.06 -15.03
CA PRO A 90 0.36 -11.23 -15.89
C PRO A 90 1.57 -12.12 -15.59
N SER A 91 2.68 -11.54 -15.14
CA SER A 91 3.89 -12.27 -14.74
C SER A 91 3.85 -12.75 -13.29
N ARG A 92 2.75 -12.52 -12.57
CA ARG A 92 2.56 -12.95 -11.17
C ARG A 92 3.71 -12.53 -10.24
N ARG A 93 4.21 -11.29 -10.44
CA ARG A 93 5.23 -10.70 -9.57
C ARG A 93 4.67 -10.46 -8.19
N PHE A 94 5.49 -10.52 -7.15
CA PHE A 94 5.07 -10.30 -5.76
C PHE A 94 3.84 -11.14 -5.37
N ARG A 95 3.78 -12.40 -5.83
CA ARG A 95 2.61 -13.28 -5.63
C ARG A 95 2.18 -13.40 -4.16
N TRP A 96 3.11 -13.23 -3.23
CA TRP A 96 2.85 -13.22 -1.79
C TRP A 96 2.04 -12.01 -1.29
N LEU A 97 1.85 -10.98 -2.13
CA LEU A 97 0.99 -9.83 -1.83
C LEU A 97 -0.43 -9.98 -2.41
N CYS A 98 -0.64 -10.93 -3.30
CA CYS A 98 -1.80 -10.99 -4.19
C CYS A 98 -2.96 -11.86 -3.66
N GLY A 99 -2.79 -12.51 -2.51
CA GLY A 99 -3.80 -13.43 -1.98
C GLY A 99 -4.11 -14.57 -2.95
N THR A 100 -5.40 -14.81 -3.22
CA THR A 100 -5.85 -15.88 -4.11
C THR A 100 -5.83 -15.52 -5.61
N THR A 101 -5.47 -14.28 -5.97
CA THR A 101 -5.52 -13.77 -7.34
C THR A 101 -4.15 -13.25 -7.80
N PRO A 102 -3.15 -14.13 -8.02
CA PRO A 102 -1.77 -13.72 -8.34
C PRO A 102 -1.63 -12.95 -9.66
N GLU A 103 -2.63 -13.00 -10.54
CA GLU A 103 -2.74 -12.24 -11.79
C GLU A 103 -3.18 -10.78 -11.59
N LYS A 104 -3.44 -10.37 -10.33
CA LYS A 104 -3.76 -8.99 -9.95
C LYS A 104 -2.82 -8.55 -8.84
N ILE A 105 -2.44 -7.26 -8.83
CA ILE A 105 -1.62 -6.67 -7.77
C ILE A 105 -2.22 -5.35 -7.29
N GLY A 106 -2.33 -5.19 -5.99
CA GLY A 106 -2.68 -3.91 -5.36
C GLY A 106 -1.45 -3.01 -5.25
N VAL A 107 -1.53 -1.76 -5.71
CA VAL A 107 -0.43 -0.79 -5.61
C VAL A 107 -0.89 0.50 -4.96
N ARG A 108 0.01 1.17 -4.23
CA ARG A 108 -0.20 2.49 -3.63
C ARG A 108 1.01 3.38 -3.83
N VAL A 109 0.74 4.66 -4.09
CA VAL A 109 1.70 5.76 -3.98
C VAL A 109 0.98 6.86 -3.22
N PRO A 110 1.05 6.85 -1.87
CA PRO A 110 0.38 7.87 -1.05
C PRO A 110 1.15 9.21 -1.07
N GLU A 111 0.46 10.30 -0.73
CA GLU A 111 1.11 11.54 -0.37
C GLU A 111 1.72 11.40 1.02
N LEU A 112 3.02 11.14 1.08
CA LEU A 112 3.70 10.78 2.31
C LEU A 112 4.21 11.99 3.07
N PRO A 113 4.13 12.00 4.42
CA PRO A 113 4.93 12.91 5.24
C PRO A 113 6.42 12.78 4.90
N PRO A 114 7.21 13.89 5.00
CA PRO A 114 8.61 13.90 4.58
C PRO A 114 9.47 12.79 5.17
N VAL A 115 9.22 12.42 6.43
CA VAL A 115 9.97 11.36 7.13
C VAL A 115 9.69 9.97 6.52
N ALA A 116 8.44 9.68 6.15
CA ALA A 116 8.07 8.42 5.50
C ALA A 116 8.53 8.40 4.04
N ARG A 117 8.47 9.53 3.33
CA ARG A 117 8.99 9.69 1.98
C ARG A 117 10.48 9.40 1.92
N ALA A 118 11.28 10.04 2.78
CA ALA A 118 12.73 9.83 2.85
C ALA A 118 13.12 8.38 3.17
N LEU A 119 12.27 7.66 3.90
CA LEU A 119 12.47 6.23 4.16
C LEU A 119 12.26 5.42 2.87
N LEU A 120 11.13 5.63 2.17
CA LEU A 120 10.81 4.90 0.96
C LEU A 120 11.82 5.15 -0.17
N ASP A 121 12.33 6.37 -0.29
CA ASP A 121 13.39 6.71 -1.27
C ASP A 121 14.67 5.87 -1.07
N ARG A 122 14.88 5.32 0.14
CA ARG A 122 16.06 4.49 0.49
C ARG A 122 15.83 2.99 0.40
N VAL A 123 14.57 2.55 0.47
CA VAL A 123 14.23 1.11 0.52
C VAL A 123 13.43 0.64 -0.70
N GLY A 124 12.93 1.56 -1.52
CA GLY A 124 12.12 1.25 -2.69
C GLY A 124 10.66 0.96 -2.33
N ALA A 125 10.13 -0.21 -2.70
CA ALA A 125 8.74 -0.55 -2.45
C ALA A 125 8.57 -1.46 -1.22
N LEU A 126 7.49 -1.25 -0.49
CA LEU A 126 7.12 -2.01 0.72
C LEU A 126 5.83 -2.80 0.51
N ALA A 127 5.75 -3.98 1.09
CA ALA A 127 4.48 -4.62 1.40
C ALA A 127 3.77 -3.79 2.47
N ALA A 128 2.50 -3.45 2.29
CA ALA A 128 1.78 -2.56 3.17
C ALA A 128 0.33 -2.97 3.39
N THR A 129 -0.11 -2.85 4.63
CA THR A 129 -1.51 -2.96 5.07
C THR A 129 -1.75 -1.95 6.19
N SER A 130 -3.01 -1.66 6.59
CA SER A 130 -3.27 -0.80 7.76
C SER A 130 -2.75 -1.44 9.06
N ALA A 131 -2.30 -0.61 10.01
CA ALA A 131 -1.68 -1.04 11.27
C ALA A 131 -2.72 -1.36 12.36
N ASN A 132 -3.76 -2.14 12.04
CA ASN A 132 -4.78 -2.67 12.94
C ASN A 132 -4.76 -4.21 12.94
N LEU A 133 -5.34 -4.84 13.95
CA LEU A 133 -5.67 -6.26 13.89
C LEU A 133 -6.75 -6.51 12.82
N HIS A 134 -6.78 -7.70 12.27
CA HIS A 134 -7.73 -8.03 11.20
C HIS A 134 -9.19 -7.81 11.65
N GLY A 135 -9.93 -6.98 10.89
CA GLY A 135 -11.32 -6.64 11.19
C GLY A 135 -11.53 -5.50 12.21
N ALA A 136 -10.47 -5.01 12.85
CA ALA A 136 -10.54 -3.84 13.73
C ALA A 136 -10.54 -2.52 12.93
N PRO A 137 -10.92 -1.38 13.54
CA PRO A 137 -10.83 -0.07 12.90
C PRO A 137 -9.42 0.30 12.42
N ASP A 138 -9.33 1.04 11.34
CA ASP A 138 -8.05 1.56 10.82
C ASP A 138 -7.51 2.69 11.72
N PRO A 139 -6.21 2.71 12.09
CA PRO A 139 -5.65 3.65 13.05
C PRO A 139 -5.38 5.02 12.42
N ALA A 140 -5.95 6.08 13.01
CA ALA A 140 -5.70 7.47 12.67
C ALA A 140 -4.50 8.06 13.43
N SER A 141 -4.11 7.46 14.55
CA SER A 141 -3.00 7.89 15.39
C SER A 141 -2.20 6.67 15.88
N LEU A 142 -1.02 6.89 16.46
CA LEU A 142 -0.26 5.81 17.09
C LEU A 142 -0.95 5.24 18.32
N GLU A 143 -1.77 6.02 19.00
CA GLU A 143 -2.57 5.54 20.14
C GLU A 143 -3.54 4.44 19.71
N ASP A 144 -4.12 4.56 18.50
CA ASP A 144 -5.07 3.60 17.94
C ASP A 144 -4.41 2.29 17.48
N VAL A 145 -3.07 2.28 17.28
CA VAL A 145 -2.36 1.08 16.87
C VAL A 145 -2.27 0.10 18.04
N PRO A 146 -2.70 -1.17 17.88
CA PRO A 146 -2.64 -2.18 18.92
C PRO A 146 -1.22 -2.40 19.48
N ALA A 147 -1.12 -2.64 20.79
CA ALA A 147 0.15 -2.86 21.48
C ALA A 147 0.95 -4.01 20.85
N GLU A 148 0.28 -5.09 20.48
CA GLU A 148 0.90 -6.27 19.85
C GLU A 148 1.61 -5.93 18.53
N LEU A 149 1.04 -5.01 17.76
CA LEU A 149 1.68 -4.55 16.51
C LEU A 149 2.86 -3.64 16.78
N LYS A 150 2.78 -2.77 17.80
CA LYS A 150 3.89 -1.92 18.23
C LYS A 150 5.08 -2.75 18.72
N GLU A 151 4.81 -3.75 19.55
CA GLU A 151 5.82 -4.69 20.08
C GLU A 151 6.44 -5.57 18.99
N GLY A 152 5.63 -5.97 18.00
CA GLY A 152 6.06 -6.78 16.86
C GLY A 152 6.82 -6.00 15.79
N ALA A 153 6.76 -4.66 15.80
CA ALA A 153 7.44 -3.80 14.87
C ALA A 153 8.92 -3.58 15.27
N GLY A 154 9.80 -3.55 14.27
CA GLY A 154 11.21 -3.23 14.47
C GLY A 154 11.51 -1.72 14.57
N ALA A 155 10.57 -0.88 14.11
CA ALA A 155 10.61 0.57 14.27
C ALA A 155 9.22 1.17 14.05
N ILE A 156 9.00 2.34 14.62
CA ILE A 156 7.77 3.12 14.50
C ILE A 156 8.14 4.53 14.09
N VAL A 157 7.50 5.04 13.04
CA VAL A 157 7.63 6.42 12.58
C VAL A 157 6.33 7.15 12.90
N ASP A 158 6.41 8.16 13.73
CA ASP A 158 5.27 9.00 14.11
C ASP A 158 5.23 10.28 13.27
N ALA A 159 4.04 10.66 12.82
CA ALA A 159 3.77 11.96 12.19
C ALA A 159 2.52 12.65 12.79
N GLY A 160 2.08 12.21 13.97
CA GLY A 160 0.86 12.70 14.60
C GLY A 160 -0.42 12.15 13.99
N PRO A 161 -1.58 12.78 14.26
CA PRO A 161 -2.87 12.34 13.75
C PRO A 161 -2.96 12.40 12.22
N LEU A 162 -3.57 11.39 11.62
CA LEU A 162 -3.85 11.24 10.20
C LEU A 162 -5.36 11.36 9.94
N PRO A 163 -5.82 11.49 8.68
CA PRO A 163 -7.24 11.62 8.34
C PRO A 163 -8.15 10.50 8.88
N GLY A 164 -7.62 9.28 9.05
CA GLY A 164 -8.37 8.13 9.59
C GLY A 164 -9.29 7.44 8.60
N THR A 165 -9.45 7.98 7.40
CA THR A 165 -10.27 7.36 6.35
C THR A 165 -9.38 6.53 5.43
N PRO A 166 -9.63 5.21 5.26
CA PRO A 166 -8.80 4.37 4.42
C PRO A 166 -8.84 4.76 2.95
N SER A 167 -7.88 4.26 2.16
CA SER A 167 -7.81 4.51 0.73
C SER A 167 -9.03 3.97 -0.03
N THR A 168 -9.43 4.67 -1.10
CA THR A 168 -10.39 4.15 -2.07
C THR A 168 -9.73 3.09 -2.94
N VAL A 169 -10.34 1.91 -3.04
CA VAL A 169 -9.80 0.77 -3.81
C VAL A 169 -10.48 0.70 -5.17
N VAL A 170 -9.69 0.83 -6.24
CA VAL A 170 -10.18 0.82 -7.62
C VAL A 170 -9.56 -0.35 -8.39
N ASP A 171 -10.40 -1.26 -8.90
CA ASP A 171 -9.97 -2.32 -9.83
C ASP A 171 -9.92 -1.77 -11.25
N LEU A 172 -8.74 -1.79 -11.84
CA LEU A 172 -8.43 -1.31 -13.19
C LEU A 172 -8.02 -2.46 -14.12
N THR A 173 -8.27 -3.70 -13.73
CA THR A 173 -7.91 -4.89 -14.51
C THR A 173 -8.86 -5.14 -15.68
N GLY A 174 -10.12 -4.68 -15.58
CA GLY A 174 -11.13 -4.80 -16.63
C GLY A 174 -11.10 -3.67 -17.65
N ALA A 175 -12.04 -3.73 -18.62
CA ALA A 175 -12.21 -2.67 -19.61
C ALA A 175 -12.68 -1.35 -18.98
N GLU A 176 -13.55 -1.43 -17.97
CA GLU A 176 -14.05 -0.30 -17.19
C GLU A 176 -13.48 -0.36 -15.74
N PRO A 177 -13.16 0.82 -15.15
CA PRO A 177 -12.81 0.93 -13.75
C PRO A 177 -13.98 0.53 -12.83
N VAL A 178 -13.68 -0.19 -11.75
CA VAL A 178 -14.67 -0.58 -10.72
C VAL A 178 -14.15 -0.20 -9.34
N VAL A 179 -14.95 0.50 -8.53
CA VAL A 179 -14.62 0.78 -7.13
C VAL A 179 -14.99 -0.44 -6.29
N LEU A 180 -13.99 -1.08 -5.69
CA LEU A 180 -14.16 -2.23 -4.80
C LEU A 180 -14.46 -1.81 -3.35
N ARG A 181 -13.94 -0.65 -2.94
CA ARG A 181 -14.18 -0.04 -1.63
C ARG A 181 -14.09 1.46 -1.76
N GLU A 182 -15.13 2.17 -1.34
CA GLU A 182 -15.09 3.61 -1.15
C GLU A 182 -14.29 3.92 0.13
N GLY A 183 -13.47 4.96 0.08
CA GLY A 183 -12.64 5.42 1.18
C GLY A 183 -12.51 6.94 1.14
N ALA A 184 -11.28 7.46 1.26
CA ALA A 184 -11.01 8.90 1.31
C ALA A 184 -11.45 9.68 0.06
N VAL A 185 -11.59 9.00 -1.08
CA VAL A 185 -12.15 9.61 -2.30
C VAL A 185 -13.49 8.95 -2.62
N PRO A 186 -14.56 9.75 -2.87
CA PRO A 186 -15.86 9.23 -3.29
C PRO A 186 -15.76 8.39 -4.57
N ALA A 187 -16.56 7.33 -4.66
CA ALA A 187 -16.54 6.39 -5.80
C ALA A 187 -16.79 7.10 -7.15
N ALA A 188 -17.73 8.05 -7.19
CA ALA A 188 -18.04 8.80 -8.40
C ALA A 188 -16.83 9.63 -8.90
N GLU A 189 -16.08 10.26 -8.00
CA GLU A 189 -14.88 11.03 -8.34
C GLU A 189 -13.76 10.11 -8.82
N ALA A 190 -13.51 9.00 -8.12
CA ALA A 190 -12.49 8.03 -8.50
C ALA A 190 -12.73 7.47 -9.92
N LEU A 191 -13.99 7.13 -10.24
CA LEU A 191 -14.38 6.65 -11.56
C LEU A 191 -14.27 7.73 -12.64
N ALA A 192 -14.67 8.98 -12.34
CA ALA A 192 -14.54 10.09 -13.28
C ALA A 192 -13.08 10.36 -13.63
N ARG A 193 -12.17 10.37 -12.63
CA ARG A 193 -10.72 10.52 -12.86
C ARG A 193 -10.14 9.39 -13.72
N ALA A 194 -10.49 8.14 -13.40
CA ALA A 194 -10.01 6.99 -14.15
C ALA A 194 -10.47 6.98 -15.61
N ARG A 195 -11.76 7.34 -15.87
CA ARG A 195 -12.30 7.46 -17.23
C ARG A 195 -11.69 8.62 -17.99
N GLY A 196 -11.53 9.78 -17.36
CA GLY A 196 -10.89 10.95 -17.95
C GLY A 196 -9.46 10.65 -18.43
N ALA A 197 -8.70 9.85 -17.68
CA ALA A 197 -7.37 9.42 -18.07
C ALA A 197 -7.34 8.51 -19.32
N LEU A 198 -8.47 7.87 -19.65
CA LEU A 198 -8.61 7.03 -20.84
C LEU A 198 -9.21 7.78 -22.04
N GLY A 199 -9.45 9.10 -21.91
CA GLY A 199 -10.07 9.91 -22.97
C GLY A 199 -11.57 9.63 -23.19
N ARG A 200 -12.27 9.22 -22.13
CA ARG A 200 -13.70 8.86 -22.14
C ARG A 200 -14.52 9.76 -21.23
#